data_e31d9abe0af0361160643ee37d5067d2
#
_entry.id   e31d9abe0af0361160643ee37d5067d2
#
_cell.length_a   1.000
_cell.length_b   1.000
_cell.length_c   1.000
_cell.angle_alpha   90.00
_cell.angle_beta   90.00
_cell.angle_gamma   90.00
#
_symmetry.space_group_name_H-M   'P 1'
#
loop_
_entity.id
_entity.type
_entity.pdbx_description
1 polymer ?
#
loop_
_entity_poly.entity_id
_entity_poly.type
_entity_poly.pdbx_seq_one_letter_code
_entity_poly.pdbx_strand_id
1 'polypeptide(L)'
;MCSSDLILKIAARLHKAGLYINNQSYNVHSGYIIRNTEIPGISVEQRRIAALTARYHRKEPPNMLHPEYAALPVRDRETVNKLAAILRLACALGSMASSPRNLRVKLEPSQLTIRLGDDFFSFPETMTDVDTAYFRSVYACRIIFA
;
A
#
# COMPACT_ATOMS: atom_id res chain seq x y z
N MET A 1 19.44 4.55 1.74
CA MET A 1 18.04 4.11 1.56
C MET A 1 17.12 5.20 2.07
N CYS A 2 16.13 5.60 1.29
CA CYS A 2 15.14 6.58 1.73
C CYS A 2 14.31 6.01 2.88
N SER A 3 13.96 6.86 3.85
CA SER A 3 13.11 6.47 4.98
C SER A 3 11.76 5.89 4.53
N SER A 4 11.18 6.45 3.47
CA SER A 4 9.93 5.97 2.87
C SER A 4 10.05 4.56 2.28
N ASP A 5 11.19 4.22 1.70
CA ASP A 5 11.44 2.87 1.15
C ASP A 5 11.44 1.82 2.26
N LEU A 6 12.09 2.12 3.38
CA LEU A 6 12.13 1.22 4.52
C LEU A 6 10.73 1.02 5.12
N ILE A 7 10.00 2.10 5.31
CA ILE A 7 8.62 2.08 5.82
C ILE A 7 7.73 1.23 4.90
N LEU A 8 7.79 1.45 3.60
CA LEU A 8 7.00 0.69 2.62
C LEU A 8 7.37 -0.80 2.62
N LYS A 9 8.65 -1.13 2.71
CA LYS A 9 9.11 -2.54 2.81
C LYS A 9 8.57 -3.24 4.04
N ILE A 10 8.58 -2.57 5.19
CA ILE A 10 8.02 -3.12 6.44
C ILE A 10 6.52 -3.34 6.29
N ALA A 11 5.78 -2.35 5.82
CA ALA A 11 4.35 -2.46 5.60
C ALA A 11 4.01 -3.59 4.59
N ALA A 12 4.74 -3.67 3.50
CA ALA A 12 4.54 -4.70 2.47
C ALA A 12 4.79 -6.12 2.99
N ARG A 13 5.79 -6.31 3.83
CA ARG A 13 6.10 -7.62 4.42
C ARG A 13 5.11 -8.04 5.49
N LEU A 14 4.56 -7.09 6.23
CA LEU A 14 3.72 -7.35 7.40
C LEU A 14 2.23 -7.07 7.18
N HIS A 15 1.81 -6.63 6.00
CA HIS A 15 0.42 -6.27 5.75
C HIS A 15 -0.58 -7.42 5.93
N LYS A 16 -0.13 -8.66 5.88
CA LYS A 16 -0.93 -9.87 6.13
C LYS A 16 -0.75 -10.48 7.51
N ALA A 17 0.07 -9.86 8.38
CA ALA A 17 0.31 -10.39 9.73
C ALA A 17 -0.99 -10.56 10.54
N GLY A 18 -1.96 -9.69 10.32
CA GLY A 18 -3.26 -9.76 10.98
C GLY A 18 -4.12 -10.98 10.65
N LEU A 19 -3.77 -11.75 9.62
CA LEU A 19 -4.45 -13.01 9.29
C LEU A 19 -4.38 -14.03 10.43
N TYR A 20 -3.36 -13.95 11.28
CA TYR A 20 -3.27 -14.78 12.49
C TYR A 20 -4.38 -14.50 13.50
N ILE A 21 -4.97 -13.31 13.47
CA ILE A 21 -6.05 -12.91 14.38
C ILE A 21 -7.41 -13.19 13.73
N ASN A 22 -7.64 -12.62 12.55
CA ASN A 22 -8.92 -12.72 11.86
C ASN A 22 -8.77 -12.41 10.37
N ASN A 23 -9.44 -13.17 9.52
CA ASN A 23 -9.41 -12.98 8.07
C ASN A 23 -10.24 -11.75 7.62
N GLN A 24 -11.33 -11.44 8.31
CA GLN A 24 -12.27 -10.40 7.88
C GLN A 24 -11.70 -8.98 7.96
N SER A 25 -10.93 -8.70 9.01
CA SER A 25 -10.35 -7.37 9.27
C SER A 25 -8.84 -7.43 9.45
N TYR A 26 -8.16 -8.33 8.74
CA TYR A 26 -6.74 -8.55 8.93
C TYR A 26 -5.88 -7.29 8.67
N ASN A 27 -6.33 -6.39 7.82
CA ASN A 27 -5.64 -5.12 7.57
C ASN A 27 -5.57 -4.24 8.83
N VAL A 28 -6.65 -4.16 9.59
CA VAL A 28 -6.70 -3.44 10.87
C VAL A 28 -5.80 -4.15 11.90
N HIS A 29 -5.87 -5.47 11.97
CA HIS A 29 -5.03 -6.25 12.88
C HIS A 29 -3.55 -6.19 12.50
N SER A 30 -3.21 -6.17 11.21
CA SER A 30 -1.84 -5.97 10.76
C SER A 30 -1.29 -4.61 11.21
N GLY A 31 -2.07 -3.56 11.08
CA GLY A 31 -1.71 -2.24 11.59
C GLY A 31 -1.47 -2.25 13.10
N TYR A 32 -2.34 -2.91 13.86
CA TYR A 32 -2.18 -3.06 15.31
C TYR A 32 -0.89 -3.81 15.67
N ILE A 33 -0.61 -4.91 15.00
CA ILE A 33 0.60 -5.72 15.22
C ILE A 33 1.85 -4.89 14.95
N ILE A 34 1.93 -4.22 13.81
CA ILE A 34 3.09 -3.40 13.45
C ILE A 34 3.30 -2.28 14.46
N ARG A 35 2.23 -1.60 14.85
CA ARG A 35 2.29 -0.49 15.79
C ARG A 35 2.82 -0.91 17.17
N ASN A 36 2.48 -2.11 17.62
CA ASN A 36 2.82 -2.62 18.96
C ASN A 36 4.00 -3.60 18.96
N THR A 37 4.64 -3.83 17.82
CA THR A 37 5.84 -4.66 17.72
C THR A 37 7.08 -3.78 17.71
N GLU A 38 8.07 -4.16 18.51
CA GLU A 38 9.36 -3.51 18.47
C GLU A 38 10.13 -3.98 17.23
N ILE A 39 10.44 -3.04 16.33
CA ILE A 39 11.17 -3.30 15.09
C ILE A 39 12.49 -2.54 15.16
N PRO A 40 13.63 -3.25 15.29
CA PRO A 40 14.93 -2.61 15.32
C PRO A 40 15.22 -1.80 14.06
N GLY A 41 15.82 -0.63 14.23
CA GLY A 41 16.28 0.20 13.10
C GLY A 41 15.25 1.21 12.58
N ILE A 42 14.06 1.29 13.17
CA ILE A 42 13.08 2.33 12.85
C ILE A 42 12.62 3.09 14.08
N SER A 43 12.28 4.36 13.89
CA SER A 43 11.72 5.20 14.95
C SER A 43 10.26 4.84 15.25
N VAL A 44 9.73 5.35 16.37
CA VAL A 44 8.31 5.22 16.73
C VAL A 44 7.42 5.85 15.66
N GLU A 45 7.82 7.00 15.14
CA GLU A 45 7.11 7.72 14.07
C GLU A 45 7.07 6.91 12.78
N GLN A 46 8.19 6.35 12.36
CA GLN A 46 8.27 5.48 11.18
C GLN A 46 7.40 4.23 11.33
N ARG A 47 7.39 3.64 12.51
CA ARG A 47 6.55 2.49 12.84
C ARG A 47 5.06 2.83 12.75
N ARG A 48 4.65 4.00 13.23
CA ARG A 48 3.26 4.47 13.11
C ARG A 48 2.84 4.64 11.65
N ILE A 49 3.70 5.20 10.83
CA ILE A 49 3.45 5.35 9.40
C ILE A 49 3.34 3.98 8.73
N ALA A 50 4.24 3.06 9.02
CA ALA A 50 4.21 1.69 8.49
C ALA A 50 2.93 0.95 8.89
N ALA A 51 2.50 1.08 10.14
CA ALA A 51 1.27 0.48 10.65
C ALA A 51 0.03 0.98 9.91
N LEU A 52 -0.08 2.29 9.69
CA LEU A 52 -1.20 2.88 8.95
C LEU A 52 -1.14 2.55 7.46
N THR A 53 0.04 2.51 6.87
CA THR A 53 0.23 2.06 5.48
C THR A 53 -0.30 0.64 5.30
N ALA A 54 0.04 -0.27 6.21
CA ALA A 54 -0.48 -1.64 6.19
C ALA A 54 -1.99 -1.70 6.43
N ARG A 55 -2.52 -0.89 7.35
CA ARG A 55 -3.97 -0.82 7.61
C ARG A 55 -4.75 -0.42 6.36
N TYR A 56 -4.25 0.55 5.61
CA TYR A 56 -4.94 1.14 4.47
C TYR A 56 -4.62 0.47 3.12
N HIS A 57 -3.97 -0.69 3.12
CA HIS A 57 -3.68 -1.40 1.86
C HIS A 57 -4.93 -2.02 1.20
N ARG A 58 -6.04 -2.11 1.93
CA ARG A 58 -7.33 -2.61 1.43
C ARG A 58 -8.50 -1.97 2.20
N LYS A 59 -9.72 -2.19 1.69
CA LYS A 59 -10.96 -1.63 2.26
C LYS A 59 -10.92 -0.10 2.31
N GLU A 60 -11.16 0.48 3.46
CA GLU A 60 -11.26 1.93 3.63
C GLU A 60 -9.93 2.63 3.36
N PRO A 61 -9.96 3.77 2.65
CA PRO A 61 -8.80 4.64 2.50
C PRO A 61 -8.50 5.39 3.80
N PRO A 62 -7.34 6.07 3.90
CA PRO A 62 -7.04 6.96 5.02
C PRO A 62 -8.19 7.92 5.33
N ASN A 63 -8.56 8.02 6.59
CA ASN A 63 -9.72 8.78 7.03
C ASN A 63 -9.43 9.53 8.34
N MET A 64 -9.78 10.81 8.39
CA MET A 64 -9.62 11.66 9.57
C MET A 64 -10.47 11.21 10.77
N LEU A 65 -11.48 10.37 10.57
CA LEU A 65 -12.24 9.76 11.65
C LEU A 65 -11.47 8.66 12.39
N HIS A 66 -10.38 8.18 11.83
CA HIS A 66 -9.49 7.24 12.51
C HIS A 66 -8.49 7.99 13.40
N PRO A 67 -8.55 7.81 14.72
CA PRO A 67 -7.74 8.60 15.67
C PRO A 67 -6.24 8.50 15.43
N GLU A 68 -5.73 7.33 15.07
CA GLU A 68 -4.30 7.13 14.83
C GLU A 68 -3.81 7.90 13.60
N TYR A 69 -4.64 8.00 12.57
CA TYR A 69 -4.33 8.78 11.37
C TYR A 69 -4.46 10.29 11.63
N ALA A 70 -5.54 10.69 12.30
CA ALA A 70 -5.79 12.10 12.61
C ALA A 70 -4.71 12.71 13.53
N ALA A 71 -4.13 11.90 14.41
CA ALA A 71 -3.07 12.32 15.33
C ALA A 71 -1.71 12.56 14.66
N LEU A 72 -1.52 12.11 13.41
CA LEU A 72 -0.27 12.33 12.70
C LEU A 72 -0.14 13.80 12.23
N PRO A 73 1.10 14.34 12.19
CA PRO A 73 1.37 15.57 11.47
C PRO A 73 0.96 15.48 10.00
N VAL A 74 0.65 16.61 9.38
CA VAL A 74 0.22 16.67 7.96
C VAL A 74 1.21 15.95 7.04
N ARG A 75 2.50 16.21 7.23
CA ARG A 75 3.58 15.57 6.46
C ARG A 75 3.52 14.04 6.52
N ASP A 76 3.29 13.49 7.70
CA ASP A 76 3.25 12.06 7.91
C ASP A 76 1.97 11.45 7.33
N ARG A 77 0.84 12.15 7.41
CA ARG A 77 -0.40 11.76 6.73
C ARG A 77 -0.23 11.69 5.21
N GLU A 78 0.44 12.66 4.62
CA GLU A 78 0.78 12.64 3.18
C GLU A 78 1.63 11.43 2.83
N THR A 79 2.61 11.10 3.66
CA THR A 79 3.44 9.89 3.48
C THR A 79 2.60 8.63 3.54
N VAL A 80 1.71 8.51 4.53
CA VAL A 80 0.76 7.37 4.62
C VAL A 80 -0.08 7.27 3.35
N ASN A 81 -0.66 8.36 2.88
CA ASN A 81 -1.50 8.38 1.68
C ASN A 81 -0.73 7.85 0.46
N LYS A 82 0.49 8.31 0.26
CA LYS A 82 1.33 7.90 -0.87
C LYS A 82 1.74 6.43 -0.79
N LEU A 83 2.21 5.99 0.36
CA LEU A 83 2.66 4.61 0.54
C LEU A 83 1.49 3.62 0.51
N ALA A 84 0.35 3.98 1.09
CA ALA A 84 -0.86 3.16 1.01
C ALA A 84 -1.36 3.02 -0.43
N ALA A 85 -1.29 4.08 -1.24
CA ALA A 85 -1.67 4.02 -2.65
C ALA A 85 -0.79 3.03 -3.43
N ILE A 86 0.52 3.06 -3.20
CA ILE A 86 1.47 2.12 -3.83
C ILE A 86 1.17 0.68 -3.38
N LEU A 87 1.00 0.47 -2.08
CA LEU A 87 0.77 -0.86 -1.54
C LEU A 87 -0.56 -1.47 -2.01
N ARG A 88 -1.64 -0.67 -2.06
CA ARG A 88 -2.93 -1.10 -2.61
C ARG A 88 -2.79 -1.57 -4.05
N LEU A 89 -2.17 -0.77 -4.90
CA LEU A 89 -1.95 -1.10 -6.30
C LEU A 89 -1.10 -2.35 -6.46
N ALA A 90 -0.01 -2.46 -5.70
CA ALA A 90 0.87 -3.63 -5.71
C ALA A 90 0.15 -4.91 -5.25
N CYS A 91 -0.69 -4.84 -4.22
CA CYS A 91 -1.47 -5.98 -3.74
C CYS A 91 -2.50 -6.42 -4.78
N ALA A 92 -3.18 -5.48 -5.45
CA ALA A 92 -4.11 -5.79 -6.51
C ALA A 92 -3.41 -6.49 -7.69
N LEU A 93 -2.28 -5.97 -8.14
CA LEU A 93 -1.46 -6.60 -9.18
C LEU A 93 -0.96 -7.98 -8.77
N GLY A 94 -0.48 -8.12 -7.53
CA GLY A 94 0.00 -9.38 -7.01
C GLY A 94 -1.05 -10.48 -6.94
N SER A 95 -2.32 -10.13 -6.80
CA SER A 95 -3.43 -11.10 -6.81
C SER A 95 -3.75 -11.65 -8.21
N MET A 96 -3.26 -10.99 -9.26
CA MET A 96 -3.50 -11.35 -10.66
C MET A 96 -2.37 -12.18 -11.28
N ALA A 97 -1.33 -12.49 -10.53
CA ALA A 97 -0.17 -13.21 -11.05
C ALA A 97 0.25 -14.36 -10.13
N SER A 98 0.68 -15.46 -10.73
CA SER A 98 1.26 -16.57 -9.98
C SER A 98 2.64 -16.19 -9.41
N SER A 99 3.38 -15.35 -10.11
CA SER A 99 4.69 -14.83 -9.69
C SER A 99 4.96 -13.49 -10.39
N PRO A 100 4.75 -12.36 -9.73
CA PRO A 100 4.85 -11.04 -10.37
C PRO A 100 6.31 -10.59 -10.58
N ARG A 101 7.14 -11.46 -11.16
CA ARG A 101 8.57 -11.16 -11.39
C ARG A 101 8.83 -10.36 -12.67
N ASN A 102 7.90 -10.40 -13.62
CA ASN A 102 8.04 -9.78 -14.94
C ASN A 102 7.25 -8.47 -15.07
N LEU A 103 7.04 -7.79 -13.95
CA LEU A 103 6.42 -6.48 -13.94
C LEU A 103 7.45 -5.41 -14.30
N ARG A 104 7.15 -4.60 -15.29
CA ARG A 104 7.95 -3.41 -15.63
C ARG A 104 7.10 -2.16 -15.46
N VAL A 105 7.68 -1.19 -14.75
CA VAL A 105 7.00 0.08 -14.46
C VAL A 105 7.79 1.23 -15.05
N LYS A 106 7.12 2.12 -15.78
CA LYS A 106 7.67 3.37 -16.27
C LYS A 106 6.85 4.53 -15.72
N LEU A 107 7.49 5.42 -14.99
CA LEU A 107 6.87 6.62 -14.46
C LEU A 107 7.21 7.82 -15.34
N GLU A 108 6.20 8.52 -15.80
CA GLU A 108 6.27 9.80 -16.49
C GLU A 108 5.50 10.87 -15.68
N PRO A 109 5.69 12.18 -15.93
CA PRO A 109 5.13 13.22 -15.05
C PRO A 109 3.61 13.14 -14.79
N SER A 110 2.84 12.63 -15.75
CA SER A 110 1.38 12.51 -15.65
C SER A 110 0.86 11.09 -15.87
N GLN A 111 1.76 10.11 -15.99
CA GLN A 111 1.39 8.77 -16.41
C GLN A 111 2.29 7.70 -15.78
N LEU A 112 1.66 6.67 -15.27
CA LEU A 112 2.30 5.44 -14.83
C LEU A 112 1.97 4.34 -15.83
N THR A 113 2.97 3.83 -16.55
CA THR A 113 2.80 2.71 -17.47
C THR A 113 3.27 1.43 -16.78
N ILE A 114 2.40 0.45 -16.71
CA ILE A 114 2.67 -0.86 -16.11
C ILE A 114 2.60 -1.91 -17.22
N ARG A 115 3.72 -2.56 -17.50
CA ARG A 115 3.78 -3.72 -18.39
C ARG A 115 3.70 -4.99 -17.59
N LEU A 116 2.71 -5.78 -17.92
CA LEU A 116 2.46 -7.08 -17.31
C LEU A 116 3.17 -8.16 -18.14
N GLY A 117 3.87 -9.06 -17.47
CA GLY A 117 4.44 -10.23 -18.11
C GLY A 117 3.41 -11.34 -18.35
N ASP A 118 3.82 -12.41 -18.97
CA ASP A 118 2.96 -13.56 -19.31
C ASP A 118 2.42 -14.34 -18.09
N ASP A 119 2.92 -14.03 -16.90
CA ASP A 119 2.49 -14.64 -15.63
C ASP A 119 1.15 -14.11 -15.12
N PHE A 120 0.63 -13.05 -15.72
CA PHE A 120 -0.64 -12.44 -15.34
C PHE A 120 -1.81 -13.14 -16.03
N PHE A 121 -2.69 -13.72 -15.22
CA PHE A 121 -3.83 -14.52 -15.70
C PHE A 121 -5.16 -13.74 -15.74
N SER A 122 -5.17 -12.50 -15.28
CA SER A 122 -6.33 -11.61 -15.34
C SER A 122 -5.96 -10.31 -16.03
N PHE A 123 -6.85 -9.82 -16.88
CA PHE A 123 -6.64 -8.52 -17.52
C PHE A 123 -6.87 -7.37 -16.53
N PRO A 124 -6.15 -6.26 -16.70
CA PRO A 124 -6.30 -5.06 -15.85
C PRO A 124 -7.73 -4.50 -15.78
N GLU A 125 -8.56 -4.80 -16.77
CA GLU A 125 -9.98 -4.43 -16.83
C GLU A 125 -10.80 -5.04 -15.68
N THR A 126 -10.30 -6.11 -15.07
CA THR A 126 -10.91 -6.73 -13.90
C THR A 126 -10.42 -6.12 -12.58
N MET A 127 -9.41 -5.24 -12.64
CA MET A 127 -9.04 -4.44 -11.47
C MET A 127 -10.20 -3.54 -11.08
N THR A 128 -10.63 -3.65 -9.85
CA THR A 128 -11.67 -2.77 -9.34
C THR A 128 -11.21 -1.32 -9.46
N ASP A 129 -12.06 -0.46 -9.95
CA ASP A 129 -11.78 0.98 -10.06
C ASP A 129 -11.30 1.60 -8.73
N VAL A 130 -11.66 0.97 -7.60
CA VAL A 130 -11.28 1.40 -6.26
C VAL A 130 -9.76 1.46 -6.08
N ASP A 131 -9.02 0.44 -6.55
CA ASP A 131 -7.57 0.38 -6.32
C ASP A 131 -6.80 1.37 -7.20
N THR A 132 -7.21 1.49 -8.47
CA THR A 132 -6.62 2.45 -9.39
C THR A 132 -7.08 3.88 -9.13
N ALA A 133 -8.34 4.08 -8.73
CA ALA A 133 -8.88 5.40 -8.42
C ALA A 133 -8.17 6.05 -7.24
N TYR A 134 -7.90 5.30 -6.18
CA TYR A 134 -7.17 5.84 -5.03
C TYR A 134 -5.75 6.27 -5.41
N PHE A 135 -5.02 5.45 -6.15
CA PHE A 135 -3.69 5.81 -6.64
C PHE A 135 -3.72 7.08 -7.50
N ARG A 136 -4.67 7.16 -8.45
CA ARG A 136 -4.83 8.34 -9.30
C ARG A 136 -5.16 9.60 -8.51
N SER A 137 -5.97 9.49 -7.46
CA SER A 137 -6.31 10.63 -6.61
C SER A 137 -5.12 11.16 -5.82
N VAL A 138 -4.25 10.27 -5.34
CA VAL A 138 -3.07 10.64 -4.53
C VAL A 138 -1.94 11.21 -5.40
N TYR A 139 -1.66 10.58 -6.54
CA TYR A 139 -0.53 10.94 -7.40
C TYR A 139 -0.89 11.83 -8.58
N ALA A 140 -2.17 12.13 -8.79
CA ALA A 140 -2.66 12.92 -9.93
C ALA A 140 -2.11 12.41 -11.28
N CYS A 141 -1.94 11.10 -11.43
CA CYS A 141 -1.43 10.48 -12.65
C CYS A 141 -2.38 9.43 -13.20
N ARG A 142 -2.30 9.23 -14.54
CA ARG A 142 -3.03 8.20 -15.24
C ARG A 142 -2.26 6.88 -15.18
N ILE A 143 -2.96 5.78 -14.96
CA ILE A 143 -2.38 4.44 -15.04
C ILE A 143 -2.71 3.84 -16.38
N ILE A 144 -1.69 3.34 -17.08
CA ILE A 144 -1.82 2.63 -18.36
C ILE A 144 -1.20 1.25 -18.23
N PHE A 145 -1.94 0.24 -18.62
CA PHE A 145 -1.47 -1.12 -18.74
C PHE A 145 -1.10 -1.42 -20.20
N ALA A 146 0.09 -1.93 -20.38
CA ALA A 146 0.63 -2.23 -21.71
C ALA A 146 1.12 -3.67 -21.83
#